data_8e5e197c66245f0b1211a7cd821e621e
#
_entry.id   8e5e197c66245f0b1211a7cd821e621e
#
_cell.length_a   1.000
_cell.length_b   1.000
_cell.length_c   1.000
_cell.angle_alpha   90.00
_cell.angle_beta   90.00
_cell.angle_gamma   90.00
#
_symmetry.space_group_name_H-M   'P 1'
#
loop_
_entity.id
_entity.type
_entity.pdbx_description
1 polymer ?
#
loop_
_entity_poly.entity_id
_entity_poly.type
_entity_poly.pdbx_seq_one_letter_code
_entity_poly.pdbx_strand_id
1 'polypeptide(L)'
;MPPLGGRNMGMSRAATTSGRHYLQIPGPTNCPDEVLRAIAAPTIDHRGPEFQELGHHILQAIRPVFGTSGPVIIYPASGTGAWEAALVNTLSPGDRVLCFETGHFSALWMKMAEDLGLQVDMVPGDWRHGIDPAVVEEKLSADSGQEIKAVCCVHNETSTGVTSRISEIREAMNAASHPALLLVDTISSLGAIEYHHDKWGVDVTVSGSQKGLMLPPGLSFNAVSEKALAASEKARLPKSFWDWRPILAANKNGFWPYTPSTNLLYGLKVALRMLEEEGLENVFARHQRHARATRAAVEAWGLEVLCQDPREYSGSLTAVLMPEAFNADDVRATILERFDMSLGAGLSKLAGRVFRIGHLGAFEDLTLVGTLGGVQMGLNLSGVPIKQDGLEAAMAVLEKG
;
A
#
# COMPACT_ATOMS: atom_id res chain seq x y z
N MET A 1 40.53 25.28 4.95
CA MET A 1 39.73 24.30 4.20
C MET A 1 40.57 23.07 3.98
N PRO A 2 40.30 21.91 4.59
CA PRO A 2 40.90 20.64 4.22
C PRO A 2 40.09 20.01 3.08
N PRO A 3 40.68 19.23 2.17
CA PRO A 3 40.00 18.64 1.02
C PRO A 3 39.13 17.49 1.47
N LEU A 4 37.87 17.48 1.03
CA LEU A 4 36.95 16.36 1.14
C LEU A 4 37.52 15.19 0.32
N GLY A 5 38.04 14.18 1.02
CA GLY A 5 38.42 12.91 0.43
C GLY A 5 37.19 12.18 -0.13
N GLY A 6 36.94 12.32 -1.42
CA GLY A 6 35.97 11.52 -2.14
C GLY A 6 36.41 10.05 -2.13
N ARG A 7 35.71 9.20 -1.38
CA ARG A 7 35.73 7.77 -1.67
C ARG A 7 35.01 7.57 -2.99
N ASN A 8 35.79 7.38 -4.05
CA ASN A 8 35.32 6.76 -5.29
C ASN A 8 34.83 5.34 -4.93
N MET A 9 33.55 5.21 -4.63
CA MET A 9 32.89 3.92 -4.75
C MET A 9 32.67 3.69 -6.25
N GLY A 10 33.72 3.19 -6.91
CA GLY A 10 33.58 2.53 -8.19
C GLY A 10 32.66 1.34 -7.96
N MET A 11 31.38 1.49 -8.25
CA MET A 11 30.46 0.37 -8.42
C MET A 11 30.94 -0.40 -9.65
N SER A 12 31.84 -1.35 -9.44
CA SER A 12 32.03 -2.46 -10.36
C SER A 12 30.72 -3.25 -10.34
N ARG A 13 29.78 -2.89 -11.20
CA ARG A 13 28.69 -3.80 -11.55
C ARG A 13 29.37 -5.10 -11.98
N ALA A 14 29.21 -6.14 -11.17
CA ALA A 14 29.67 -7.47 -11.55
C ALA A 14 29.11 -7.75 -12.95
N ALA A 15 30.00 -7.99 -13.91
CA ALA A 15 29.61 -8.23 -15.28
C ALA A 15 28.71 -9.47 -15.31
N THR A 16 27.60 -9.35 -16.02
CA THR A 16 26.65 -10.40 -16.41
C THR A 16 25.61 -10.78 -15.35
N THR A 17 24.57 -9.95 -15.19
CA THR A 17 23.29 -10.45 -14.72
C THR A 17 22.58 -11.14 -15.88
N SER A 18 22.67 -12.45 -15.95
CA SER A 18 21.77 -13.25 -16.79
C SER A 18 20.48 -13.46 -16.03
N GLY A 19 19.33 -13.09 -16.60
CA GLY A 19 18.03 -13.22 -15.98
C GLY A 19 17.36 -11.87 -15.69
N ARG A 20 16.18 -11.93 -15.08
CA ARG A 20 15.45 -10.74 -14.65
C ARG A 20 15.91 -10.30 -13.27
N HIS A 21 15.91 -8.99 -13.02
CA HIS A 21 16.05 -8.42 -11.69
C HIS A 21 14.96 -8.93 -10.76
N TYR A 22 15.34 -9.39 -9.56
CA TYR A 22 14.39 -9.80 -8.52
C TYR A 22 13.91 -8.57 -7.73
N LEU A 23 12.71 -8.06 -8.08
CA LEU A 23 12.11 -6.91 -7.42
C LEU A 23 11.22 -7.38 -6.26
N GLN A 24 11.78 -7.48 -5.06
CA GLN A 24 11.09 -8.00 -3.87
C GLN A 24 10.92 -6.94 -2.77
N ILE A 25 10.73 -5.70 -3.20
CA ILE A 25 10.32 -4.60 -2.34
C ILE A 25 8.80 -4.62 -2.14
N PRO A 26 8.26 -4.01 -1.06
CA PRO A 26 6.80 -3.91 -0.86
C PRO A 26 6.14 -2.88 -1.81
N GLY A 27 6.51 -2.92 -3.06
CA GLY A 27 6.04 -2.04 -4.14
C GLY A 27 6.98 -0.84 -4.42
N PRO A 28 7.06 -0.46 -5.71
CA PRO A 28 6.35 -1.07 -6.86
C PRO A 28 6.59 -2.57 -6.99
N THR A 29 5.54 -3.30 -7.43
CA THR A 29 5.61 -4.75 -7.61
C THR A 29 6.02 -5.12 -9.03
N ASN A 30 6.40 -6.38 -9.24
CA ASN A 30 6.53 -6.94 -10.58
C ASN A 30 5.19 -6.82 -11.32
N CYS A 31 5.26 -6.38 -12.59
CA CYS A 31 4.11 -6.34 -13.47
C CYS A 31 4.08 -7.63 -14.30
N PRO A 32 2.92 -8.32 -14.39
CA PRO A 32 2.77 -9.46 -15.30
C PRO A 32 3.06 -9.08 -16.75
N ASP A 33 3.65 -10.00 -17.52
CA ASP A 33 3.96 -9.76 -18.94
C ASP A 33 2.72 -9.38 -19.75
N GLU A 34 1.56 -9.89 -19.39
CA GLU A 34 0.29 -9.57 -20.06
C GLU A 34 -0.14 -8.12 -19.80
N VAL A 35 0.04 -7.63 -18.57
CA VAL A 35 -0.19 -6.22 -18.22
C VAL A 35 0.78 -5.33 -18.99
N LEU A 36 2.08 -5.69 -19.03
CA LEU A 36 3.09 -4.93 -19.78
C LEU A 36 2.78 -4.86 -21.27
N ARG A 37 2.36 -5.98 -21.89
CA ARG A 37 1.92 -6.00 -23.29
C ARG A 37 0.72 -5.09 -23.55
N ALA A 38 -0.25 -5.07 -22.63
CA ALA A 38 -1.40 -4.19 -22.75
C ALA A 38 -1.00 -2.71 -22.69
N ILE A 39 -0.13 -2.34 -21.78
CA ILE A 39 0.40 -0.96 -21.64
C ILE A 39 1.15 -0.52 -22.91
N ALA A 40 1.82 -1.44 -23.62
CA ALA A 40 2.56 -1.17 -24.84
C ALA A 40 1.67 -1.05 -26.10
N ALA A 41 0.34 -1.21 -25.99
CA ALA A 41 -0.57 -1.02 -27.08
C ALA A 41 -0.56 0.43 -27.63
N PRO A 42 -0.88 0.66 -28.91
CA PRO A 42 -1.02 2.00 -29.46
C PRO A 42 -2.05 2.83 -28.68
N THR A 43 -1.74 4.10 -28.48
CA THR A 43 -2.67 5.05 -27.83
C THR A 43 -3.85 5.33 -28.74
N ILE A 44 -5.06 5.40 -28.17
CA ILE A 44 -6.30 5.72 -28.88
C ILE A 44 -6.77 7.15 -28.58
N ASP A 45 -7.73 7.64 -29.35
CA ASP A 45 -8.42 8.89 -29.04
C ASP A 45 -9.22 8.78 -27.74
N HIS A 46 -8.77 9.51 -26.72
CA HIS A 46 -9.40 9.50 -25.38
C HIS A 46 -10.78 10.19 -25.33
N ARG A 47 -11.31 10.67 -26.45
CA ARG A 47 -12.67 11.20 -26.64
C ARG A 47 -13.49 10.38 -27.63
N GLY A 48 -12.91 9.33 -28.20
CA GLY A 48 -13.55 8.44 -29.15
C GLY A 48 -14.40 7.35 -28.47
N PRO A 49 -15.21 6.63 -29.27
CA PRO A 49 -16.11 5.59 -28.76
C PRO A 49 -15.35 4.39 -28.14
N GLU A 50 -14.19 4.04 -28.67
CA GLU A 50 -13.36 2.96 -28.16
C GLU A 50 -12.88 3.26 -26.74
N PHE A 51 -12.48 4.53 -26.47
CA PHE A 51 -12.12 4.94 -25.13
C PHE A 51 -13.31 4.97 -24.17
N GLN A 52 -14.48 5.38 -24.66
CA GLN A 52 -15.72 5.37 -23.88
C GLN A 52 -16.05 3.97 -23.36
N GLU A 53 -15.93 2.96 -24.24
CA GLU A 53 -16.14 1.56 -23.86
C GLU A 53 -15.13 1.10 -22.82
N LEU A 54 -13.84 1.40 -23.02
CA LEU A 54 -12.78 1.12 -22.06
C LEU A 54 -13.07 1.77 -20.70
N GLY A 55 -13.46 3.05 -20.69
CA GLY A 55 -13.75 3.82 -19.49
C GLY A 55 -14.92 3.21 -18.71
N HIS A 56 -16.04 2.92 -19.37
CA HIS A 56 -17.19 2.26 -18.72
C HIS A 56 -16.81 0.90 -18.12
N HIS A 57 -16.08 0.08 -18.88
CA HIS A 57 -15.64 -1.22 -18.40
C HIS A 57 -14.79 -1.11 -17.12
N ILE A 58 -13.77 -0.26 -17.12
CA ILE A 58 -12.86 -0.10 -15.98
C ILE A 58 -13.59 0.46 -14.74
N LEU A 59 -14.43 1.48 -14.92
CA LEU A 59 -15.19 2.09 -13.83
C LEU A 59 -16.17 1.11 -13.16
N GLN A 60 -16.59 0.07 -13.86
CA GLN A 60 -17.40 -1.02 -13.31
C GLN A 60 -16.52 -2.12 -12.69
N ALA A 61 -15.53 -2.60 -13.44
CA ALA A 61 -14.70 -3.75 -13.05
C ALA A 61 -13.83 -3.48 -11.81
N ILE A 62 -13.51 -2.23 -11.50
CA ILE A 62 -12.69 -1.89 -10.33
C ILE A 62 -13.46 -1.95 -9.01
N ARG A 63 -14.77 -1.76 -9.02
CA ARG A 63 -15.59 -1.68 -7.80
C ARG A 63 -15.51 -2.91 -6.90
N PRO A 64 -15.59 -4.14 -7.42
CA PRO A 64 -15.45 -5.34 -6.59
C PRO A 64 -14.12 -5.40 -5.84
N VAL A 65 -13.03 -4.91 -6.42
CA VAL A 65 -11.70 -4.90 -5.78
C VAL A 65 -11.69 -4.02 -4.53
N PHE A 66 -12.50 -2.95 -4.51
CA PHE A 66 -12.70 -2.09 -3.34
C PHE A 66 -13.80 -2.62 -2.39
N GLY A 67 -14.57 -3.63 -2.80
CA GLY A 67 -15.75 -4.07 -2.06
C GLY A 67 -16.80 -2.97 -1.96
N THR A 68 -17.07 -2.26 -3.07
CA THR A 68 -18.03 -1.15 -3.13
C THR A 68 -18.97 -1.25 -4.33
N SER A 69 -20.20 -0.77 -4.14
CA SER A 69 -21.16 -0.48 -5.20
C SER A 69 -21.09 0.98 -5.68
N GLY A 70 -20.46 1.83 -4.87
CA GLY A 70 -20.28 3.26 -5.11
C GLY A 70 -19.23 3.58 -6.21
N PRO A 71 -19.00 4.87 -6.48
CA PRO A 71 -18.03 5.29 -7.48
C PRO A 71 -16.60 5.12 -6.98
N VAL A 72 -15.71 4.72 -7.91
CA VAL A 72 -14.27 4.72 -7.73
C VAL A 72 -13.67 5.73 -8.69
N ILE A 73 -13.09 6.78 -8.17
CA ILE A 73 -12.47 7.87 -8.93
C ILE A 73 -11.02 7.50 -9.22
N ILE A 74 -10.60 7.63 -10.49
CA ILE A 74 -9.28 7.24 -10.97
C ILE A 74 -8.52 8.47 -11.43
N TYR A 75 -7.29 8.66 -10.92
CA TYR A 75 -6.40 9.78 -11.25
C TYR A 75 -5.10 9.30 -11.89
N PRO A 76 -4.48 10.10 -12.79
CA PRO A 76 -3.13 9.86 -13.28
C PRO A 76 -2.10 10.34 -12.24
N ALA A 77 -1.97 9.61 -11.14
CA ALA A 77 -1.12 9.99 -10.00
C ALA A 77 -0.61 8.78 -9.22
N SER A 78 0.21 9.01 -8.21
CA SER A 78 0.52 8.02 -7.16
C SER A 78 -0.54 8.05 -6.06
N GLY A 79 -0.51 7.07 -5.14
CA GLY A 79 -1.39 7.06 -3.96
C GLY A 79 -1.31 8.34 -3.12
N THR A 80 -0.15 9.01 -3.10
CA THR A 80 0.03 10.32 -2.43
C THR A 80 -0.94 11.38 -2.99
N GLY A 81 -1.15 11.40 -4.32
CA GLY A 81 -2.14 12.30 -4.91
C GLY A 81 -3.58 11.96 -4.51
N ALA A 82 -3.89 10.67 -4.32
CA ALA A 82 -5.21 10.27 -3.83
C ALA A 82 -5.42 10.57 -2.32
N TRP A 83 -4.35 10.64 -1.51
CA TRP A 83 -4.41 11.18 -0.15
C TRP A 83 -4.87 12.64 -0.16
N GLU A 84 -4.19 13.47 -0.97
CA GLU A 84 -4.56 14.88 -1.13
C GLU A 84 -5.98 15.03 -1.65
N ALA A 85 -6.36 14.28 -2.69
CA ALA A 85 -7.71 14.28 -3.23
C ALA A 85 -8.78 13.93 -2.18
N ALA A 86 -8.52 12.95 -1.30
CA ALA A 86 -9.42 12.60 -0.21
C ALA A 86 -9.63 13.77 0.76
N LEU A 87 -8.54 14.41 1.22
CA LEU A 87 -8.59 15.51 2.17
C LEU A 87 -9.27 16.75 1.58
N VAL A 88 -8.86 17.18 0.37
CA VAL A 88 -9.36 18.43 -0.20
C VAL A 88 -10.83 18.33 -0.65
N ASN A 89 -11.32 17.12 -0.93
CA ASN A 89 -12.72 16.95 -1.28
C ASN A 89 -13.65 16.78 -0.09
N THR A 90 -13.15 16.48 1.10
CA THR A 90 -14.01 16.19 2.25
C THR A 90 -13.90 17.22 3.37
N LEU A 91 -12.87 18.09 3.37
CA LEU A 91 -12.53 18.95 4.48
C LEU A 91 -12.41 20.42 4.06
N SER A 92 -12.42 21.29 5.06
CA SER A 92 -12.28 22.74 4.96
C SER A 92 -11.07 23.22 5.75
N PRO A 93 -10.49 24.42 5.44
CA PRO A 93 -9.38 24.95 6.21
C PRO A 93 -9.69 25.04 7.72
N GLY A 94 -8.77 24.51 8.53
CA GLY A 94 -8.91 24.47 9.98
C GLY A 94 -9.72 23.32 10.55
N ASP A 95 -10.31 22.44 9.71
CA ASP A 95 -10.97 21.22 10.18
C ASP A 95 -9.99 20.32 10.94
N ARG A 96 -10.49 19.68 12.03
CA ARG A 96 -9.70 18.76 12.84
C ARG A 96 -9.78 17.34 12.27
N VAL A 97 -8.64 16.65 12.25
CA VAL A 97 -8.52 15.26 11.82
C VAL A 97 -7.80 14.43 12.88
N LEU A 98 -8.34 13.27 13.20
CA LEU A 98 -7.71 12.29 14.11
C LEU A 98 -6.85 11.35 13.29
N CYS A 99 -5.56 11.25 13.64
CA CYS A 99 -4.58 10.43 12.94
C CYS A 99 -3.77 9.59 13.92
N PHE A 100 -3.24 8.46 13.45
CA PHE A 100 -2.49 7.49 14.27
C PHE A 100 -1.12 7.24 13.66
N GLU A 101 -0.06 7.36 14.44
CA GLU A 101 1.32 7.14 14.00
C GLU A 101 1.65 5.64 14.01
N THR A 102 1.22 4.89 13.00
CA THR A 102 1.52 3.46 12.84
C THR A 102 2.81 3.20 12.06
N GLY A 103 3.39 4.23 11.43
CA GLY A 103 4.64 4.15 10.69
C GLY A 103 4.93 5.37 9.84
N HIS A 104 5.78 5.16 8.83
CA HIS A 104 6.25 6.25 7.96
C HIS A 104 5.13 6.85 7.10
N PHE A 105 4.26 6.00 6.52
CA PHE A 105 3.23 6.50 5.60
C PHE A 105 2.09 7.19 6.32
N SER A 106 1.72 6.74 7.51
CA SER A 106 0.78 7.48 8.36
C SER A 106 1.34 8.85 8.75
N ALA A 107 2.64 8.94 9.10
CA ALA A 107 3.30 10.21 9.40
C ALA A 107 3.35 11.16 8.19
N LEU A 108 3.56 10.63 6.97
CA LEU A 108 3.52 11.45 5.75
C LEU A 108 2.12 11.98 5.45
N TRP A 109 1.08 11.20 5.68
CA TRP A 109 -0.30 11.65 5.46
C TRP A 109 -0.72 12.71 6.49
N MET A 110 -0.30 12.54 7.75
CA MET A 110 -0.45 13.60 8.78
C MET A 110 0.22 14.90 8.36
N LYS A 111 1.49 14.82 7.92
CA LYS A 111 2.22 16.01 7.44
C LYS A 111 1.50 16.70 6.27
N MET A 112 0.95 15.94 5.32
CA MET A 112 0.16 16.50 4.24
C MET A 112 -1.10 17.22 4.76
N ALA A 113 -1.80 16.65 5.75
CA ALA A 113 -2.96 17.29 6.34
C ALA A 113 -2.59 18.63 7.00
N GLU A 114 -1.48 18.70 7.72
CA GLU A 114 -0.94 19.95 8.29
C GLU A 114 -0.60 20.98 7.21
N ASP A 115 0.08 20.55 6.12
CA ASP A 115 0.46 21.42 5.01
C ASP A 115 -0.75 21.99 4.25
N LEU A 116 -1.88 21.28 4.28
CA LEU A 116 -3.16 21.74 3.75
C LEU A 116 -3.93 22.66 4.72
N GLY A 117 -3.38 22.95 5.91
CA GLY A 117 -3.97 23.82 6.90
C GLY A 117 -5.06 23.16 7.76
N LEU A 118 -5.03 21.84 7.87
CA LEU A 118 -5.87 21.07 8.80
C LEU A 118 -5.22 21.03 10.20
N GLN A 119 -6.04 20.82 11.23
CA GLN A 119 -5.58 20.60 12.60
C GLN A 119 -5.48 19.10 12.85
N VAL A 120 -4.26 18.59 13.06
CA VAL A 120 -4.02 17.15 13.25
C VAL A 120 -3.96 16.83 14.74
N ASP A 121 -4.91 16.02 15.20
CA ASP A 121 -4.85 15.34 16.49
C ASP A 121 -4.11 14.01 16.30
N MET A 122 -2.82 13.99 16.65
CA MET A 122 -1.98 12.81 16.47
C MET A 122 -1.98 11.93 17.71
N VAL A 123 -2.28 10.64 17.53
CA VAL A 123 -2.08 9.60 18.52
C VAL A 123 -0.73 8.91 18.23
N PRO A 124 0.25 9.00 19.17
CA PRO A 124 1.56 8.38 18.96
C PRO A 124 1.47 6.85 19.00
N GLY A 125 2.34 6.19 18.23
CA GLY A 125 2.47 4.74 18.18
C GLY A 125 3.92 4.26 18.24
N ASP A 126 4.11 2.98 18.49
CA ASP A 126 5.40 2.33 18.62
C ASP A 126 5.98 1.76 17.33
N TRP A 127 5.19 1.85 16.23
CA TRP A 127 5.50 1.29 14.92
C TRP A 127 5.57 -0.24 14.90
N ARG A 128 4.97 -0.90 15.87
CA ARG A 128 4.93 -2.35 16.02
C ARG A 128 3.51 -2.91 16.14
N HIS A 129 2.54 -2.02 16.40
CA HIS A 129 1.12 -2.34 16.52
C HIS A 129 0.29 -1.47 15.59
N GLY A 130 -0.90 -1.96 15.23
CA GLY A 130 -1.93 -1.24 14.50
C GLY A 130 -2.65 -0.23 15.39
N ILE A 131 -3.67 0.39 14.81
CA ILE A 131 -4.54 1.32 15.53
C ILE A 131 -5.37 0.54 16.56
N ASP A 132 -5.32 0.94 17.82
CA ASP A 132 -6.17 0.40 18.87
C ASP A 132 -7.59 0.99 18.76
N PRO A 133 -8.62 0.18 18.48
CA PRO A 133 -10.00 0.65 18.40
C PRO A 133 -10.51 1.29 19.70
N ALA A 134 -10.03 0.85 20.86
CA ALA A 134 -10.42 1.44 22.14
C ALA A 134 -9.97 2.90 22.26
N VAL A 135 -8.78 3.23 21.75
CA VAL A 135 -8.29 4.62 21.71
C VAL A 135 -9.11 5.46 20.74
N VAL A 136 -9.56 4.90 19.61
CA VAL A 136 -10.46 5.60 18.68
C VAL A 136 -11.78 5.95 19.37
N GLU A 137 -12.41 5.00 20.07
CA GLU A 137 -13.64 5.23 20.83
C GLU A 137 -13.46 6.28 21.92
N GLU A 138 -12.37 6.20 22.70
CA GLU A 138 -12.05 7.16 23.76
C GLU A 138 -11.92 8.59 23.19
N LYS A 139 -11.13 8.77 22.13
CA LYS A 139 -10.88 10.08 21.52
C LYS A 139 -12.16 10.71 20.96
N LEU A 140 -12.98 9.93 20.27
CA LEU A 140 -14.22 10.41 19.68
C LEU A 140 -15.31 10.64 20.72
N SER A 141 -15.41 9.83 21.77
CA SER A 141 -16.33 10.04 22.88
C SER A 141 -15.99 11.29 23.69
N ALA A 142 -14.71 11.64 23.77
CA ALA A 142 -14.25 12.86 24.43
C ALA A 142 -14.52 14.13 23.61
N ASP A 143 -14.71 14.02 22.30
CA ASP A 143 -15.00 15.13 21.38
C ASP A 143 -16.49 15.50 21.39
N SER A 144 -16.99 15.98 22.52
CA SER A 144 -18.40 16.35 22.69
C SER A 144 -18.88 17.45 21.74
N GLY A 145 -17.97 18.28 21.23
CA GLY A 145 -18.23 19.31 20.23
C GLY A 145 -18.30 18.79 18.80
N GLN A 146 -17.98 17.51 18.57
CA GLN A 146 -17.88 16.89 17.24
C GLN A 146 -17.02 17.71 16.27
N GLU A 147 -15.90 18.19 16.79
CA GLU A 147 -14.95 19.03 16.05
C GLU A 147 -14.07 18.20 15.10
N ILE A 148 -13.82 16.94 15.43
CA ILE A 148 -13.10 16.00 14.56
C ILE A 148 -14.00 15.68 13.35
N LYS A 149 -13.53 16.05 12.14
CA LYS A 149 -14.28 15.87 10.89
C LYS A 149 -13.92 14.57 10.16
N ALA A 150 -12.71 14.07 10.38
CA ALA A 150 -12.27 12.79 9.79
C ALA A 150 -11.32 12.03 10.72
N VAL A 151 -11.38 10.71 10.61
CA VAL A 151 -10.42 9.75 11.17
C VAL A 151 -9.63 9.19 10.01
N CYS A 152 -8.30 9.40 9.99
CA CYS A 152 -7.40 8.94 8.94
C CYS A 152 -6.62 7.70 9.40
N CYS A 153 -6.83 6.58 8.74
CA CYS A 153 -6.25 5.28 9.09
C CYS A 153 -5.44 4.70 7.93
N VAL A 154 -4.24 4.21 8.20
CA VAL A 154 -3.51 3.36 7.25
C VAL A 154 -3.89 1.90 7.54
N HIS A 155 -4.54 1.23 6.58
CA HIS A 155 -4.95 -0.16 6.72
C HIS A 155 -3.74 -1.09 6.84
N ASN A 156 -2.78 -0.96 5.92
CA ASN A 156 -1.53 -1.71 5.96
C ASN A 156 -0.35 -0.76 5.85
N GLU A 157 0.37 -0.59 6.95
CA GLU A 157 1.53 0.30 6.99
C GLU A 157 2.75 -0.37 6.35
N THR A 158 3.10 0.10 5.16
CA THR A 158 4.15 -0.51 4.33
C THR A 158 5.54 -0.42 4.97
N SER A 159 5.78 0.52 5.87
CA SER A 159 7.08 0.68 6.53
C SER A 159 7.32 -0.34 7.63
N THR A 160 6.25 -0.85 8.25
CA THR A 160 6.30 -1.70 9.44
C THR A 160 5.77 -3.11 9.24
N GLY A 161 4.94 -3.33 8.20
CA GLY A 161 4.24 -4.60 8.01
C GLY A 161 3.12 -4.84 9.03
N VAL A 162 2.54 -3.76 9.53
CA VAL A 162 1.43 -3.77 10.48
C VAL A 162 0.12 -3.46 9.76
N THR A 163 -0.91 -4.25 10.02
CA THR A 163 -2.26 -4.09 9.46
C THR A 163 -3.23 -3.67 10.56
N SER A 164 -3.89 -2.51 10.41
CA SER A 164 -4.92 -2.03 11.33
C SER A 164 -6.27 -2.67 11.02
N ARG A 165 -7.06 -2.97 12.06
CA ARG A 165 -8.34 -3.67 11.97
C ARG A 165 -9.48 -2.69 11.70
N ILE A 166 -9.69 -2.33 10.42
CA ILE A 166 -10.58 -1.24 10.00
C ILE A 166 -12.05 -1.46 10.40
N SER A 167 -12.55 -2.72 10.35
CA SER A 167 -13.92 -3.03 10.82
C SER A 167 -14.11 -2.70 12.30
N GLU A 168 -13.14 -3.06 13.16
CA GLU A 168 -13.19 -2.77 14.59
C GLU A 168 -13.07 -1.26 14.86
N ILE A 169 -12.26 -0.53 14.07
CA ILE A 169 -12.18 0.93 14.12
C ILE A 169 -13.55 1.55 13.79
N ARG A 170 -14.25 1.06 12.77
CA ARG A 170 -15.60 1.55 12.46
C ARG A 170 -16.60 1.23 13.59
N GLU A 171 -16.52 0.06 14.19
CA GLU A 171 -17.35 -0.30 15.35
C GLU A 171 -17.11 0.66 16.52
N ALA A 172 -15.84 1.01 16.81
CA ALA A 172 -15.48 1.99 17.83
C ALA A 172 -16.04 3.40 17.53
N MET A 173 -15.96 3.85 16.27
CA MET A 173 -16.57 5.10 15.84
C MET A 173 -18.10 5.12 16.02
N ASN A 174 -18.76 3.96 15.75
CA ASN A 174 -20.19 3.79 15.93
C ASN A 174 -20.57 3.78 17.41
N ALA A 175 -19.79 3.11 18.27
CA ALA A 175 -19.97 3.11 19.72
C ALA A 175 -19.91 4.54 20.30
N ALA A 176 -18.94 5.34 19.83
CA ALA A 176 -18.86 6.76 20.19
C ALA A 176 -19.99 7.61 19.57
N SER A 177 -20.83 7.06 18.69
CA SER A 177 -21.89 7.79 17.96
C SER A 177 -21.38 9.06 17.26
N HIS A 178 -20.14 9.01 16.73
CA HIS A 178 -19.45 10.19 16.21
C HIS A 178 -19.62 10.33 14.68
N PRO A 179 -19.96 11.53 14.15
CA PRO A 179 -20.27 11.74 12.74
C PRO A 179 -19.05 11.84 11.82
N ALA A 180 -17.81 11.81 12.33
CA ALA A 180 -16.60 11.93 11.53
C ALA A 180 -16.58 10.95 10.34
N LEU A 181 -15.91 11.35 9.26
CA LEU A 181 -15.63 10.48 8.13
C LEU A 181 -14.52 9.49 8.50
N LEU A 182 -14.59 8.27 7.98
CA LEU A 182 -13.49 7.31 8.03
C LEU A 182 -12.76 7.29 6.68
N LEU A 183 -11.53 7.78 6.66
CA LEU A 183 -10.65 7.80 5.50
C LEU A 183 -9.58 6.72 5.69
N VAL A 184 -9.45 5.80 4.72
CA VAL A 184 -8.58 4.63 4.85
C VAL A 184 -7.61 4.56 3.68
N ASP A 185 -6.31 4.54 3.99
CA ASP A 185 -5.26 4.21 3.03
C ASP A 185 -5.13 2.70 2.88
N THR A 186 -5.37 2.20 1.69
CA THR A 186 -5.21 0.80 1.30
C THR A 186 -4.12 0.63 0.23
N ILE A 187 -3.22 1.59 0.07
CA ILE A 187 -2.23 1.57 -1.02
C ILE A 187 -1.50 0.23 -1.08
N SER A 188 -1.08 -0.33 0.04
CA SER A 188 -0.34 -1.61 0.07
C SER A 188 -1.17 -2.83 0.50
N SER A 189 -2.47 -2.67 0.69
CA SER A 189 -3.37 -3.77 1.05
C SER A 189 -4.38 -4.13 -0.03
N LEU A 190 -4.86 -3.15 -0.81
CA LEU A 190 -5.89 -3.41 -1.83
C LEU A 190 -5.40 -4.42 -2.87
N GLY A 191 -6.22 -5.46 -3.14
CA GLY A 191 -5.84 -6.54 -4.03
C GLY A 191 -4.77 -7.49 -3.47
N ALA A 192 -4.51 -7.46 -2.15
CA ALA A 192 -3.58 -8.36 -1.47
C ALA A 192 -4.10 -8.82 -0.09
N ILE A 193 -4.79 -7.95 0.63
CA ILE A 193 -5.38 -8.20 1.94
C ILE A 193 -6.88 -7.96 1.82
N GLU A 194 -7.69 -8.78 2.51
CA GLU A 194 -9.16 -8.62 2.55
C GLU A 194 -9.53 -7.18 2.90
N TYR A 195 -10.44 -6.61 2.08
CA TYR A 195 -10.92 -5.25 2.26
C TYR A 195 -12.32 -5.06 1.71
N HIS A 196 -13.19 -4.36 2.46
CA HIS A 196 -14.58 -4.15 2.11
C HIS A 196 -15.02 -2.72 2.44
N HIS A 197 -14.97 -1.83 1.46
CA HIS A 197 -15.32 -0.42 1.63
C HIS A 197 -16.75 -0.24 2.20
N ASP A 198 -17.75 -0.81 1.52
CA ASP A 198 -19.15 -0.63 1.93
C ASP A 198 -19.47 -1.38 3.24
N LYS A 199 -19.07 -2.65 3.35
CA LYS A 199 -19.36 -3.50 4.50
C LYS A 199 -18.73 -2.96 5.78
N TRP A 200 -17.53 -2.38 5.69
CA TRP A 200 -16.84 -1.78 6.83
C TRP A 200 -17.20 -0.32 7.05
N GLY A 201 -18.14 0.25 6.27
CA GLY A 201 -18.62 1.61 6.42
C GLY A 201 -17.52 2.67 6.25
N VAL A 202 -16.56 2.42 5.37
CA VAL A 202 -15.52 3.39 5.06
C VAL A 202 -16.10 4.51 4.20
N ASP A 203 -15.69 5.75 4.45
CA ASP A 203 -16.21 6.89 3.70
C ASP A 203 -15.34 7.24 2.49
N VAL A 204 -14.02 7.17 2.64
CA VAL A 204 -13.08 7.30 1.52
C VAL A 204 -11.99 6.25 1.63
N THR A 205 -11.82 5.45 0.57
CA THR A 205 -10.68 4.55 0.42
C THR A 205 -9.67 5.16 -0.54
N VAL A 206 -8.41 5.18 -0.13
CA VAL A 206 -7.29 5.62 -0.96
C VAL A 206 -6.47 4.42 -1.41
N SER A 207 -6.11 4.35 -2.71
CA SER A 207 -5.21 3.30 -3.20
C SER A 207 -4.32 3.76 -4.36
N GLY A 208 -3.41 2.89 -4.81
CA GLY A 208 -2.48 3.14 -5.91
C GLY A 208 -2.24 1.89 -6.76
N SER A 209 -1.84 2.11 -8.01
CA SER A 209 -1.75 1.04 -9.03
C SER A 209 -0.58 0.07 -8.85
N GLN A 210 0.52 0.51 -8.25
CA GLN A 210 1.81 -0.19 -8.24
C GLN A 210 1.98 -1.23 -7.11
N LYS A 211 0.88 -1.71 -6.56
CA LYS A 211 0.85 -2.65 -5.44
C LYS A 211 0.05 -3.91 -5.84
N GLY A 212 -0.98 -4.26 -5.10
CA GLY A 212 -1.81 -5.43 -5.41
C GLY A 212 -2.52 -5.38 -6.77
N LEU A 213 -2.66 -4.20 -7.38
CA LEU A 213 -3.19 -4.05 -8.74
C LEU A 213 -2.18 -4.36 -9.85
N MET A 214 -0.94 -4.69 -9.53
CA MET A 214 0.07 -5.24 -10.44
C MET A 214 0.43 -4.37 -11.65
N LEU A 215 0.25 -3.04 -11.55
CA LEU A 215 0.64 -2.10 -12.60
C LEU A 215 1.92 -1.34 -12.24
N PRO A 216 2.55 -0.64 -13.19
CA PRO A 216 3.49 0.42 -12.87
C PRO A 216 2.84 1.54 -12.05
N PRO A 217 3.63 2.37 -11.33
CA PRO A 217 3.13 3.62 -10.76
C PRO A 217 2.50 4.51 -11.81
N GLY A 218 1.43 5.25 -11.47
CA GLY A 218 0.84 6.24 -12.37
C GLY A 218 -0.67 6.31 -12.37
N LEU A 219 -1.36 5.41 -11.66
CA LEU A 219 -2.78 5.54 -11.34
C LEU A 219 -2.98 5.52 -9.83
N SER A 220 -3.93 6.32 -9.37
CA SER A 220 -4.40 6.28 -7.98
C SER A 220 -5.92 6.40 -7.91
N PHE A 221 -6.49 6.07 -6.77
CA PHE A 221 -7.91 5.79 -6.65
C PHE A 221 -8.50 6.35 -5.36
N ASN A 222 -9.75 6.88 -5.45
CA ASN A 222 -10.62 7.06 -4.31
C ASN A 222 -11.95 6.32 -4.54
N ALA A 223 -12.26 5.30 -3.72
CA ALA A 223 -13.63 4.84 -3.57
C ALA A 223 -14.32 5.74 -2.55
N VAL A 224 -15.56 6.18 -2.82
CA VAL A 224 -16.23 7.21 -2.01
C VAL A 224 -17.66 6.81 -1.68
N SER A 225 -18.05 6.99 -0.39
CA SER A 225 -19.40 6.77 0.11
C SER A 225 -20.33 7.95 -0.22
N GLU A 226 -21.63 7.72 -0.12
CA GLU A 226 -22.64 8.80 -0.20
C GLU A 226 -22.38 9.90 0.86
N LYS A 227 -21.94 9.52 2.06
CA LYS A 227 -21.59 10.47 3.14
C LYS A 227 -20.38 11.33 2.75
N ALA A 228 -19.36 10.75 2.12
CA ALA A 228 -18.20 11.48 1.61
C ALA A 228 -18.59 12.40 0.44
N LEU A 229 -19.48 11.96 -0.45
CA LEU A 229 -20.02 12.81 -1.53
C LEU A 229 -20.79 14.01 -0.97
N ALA A 230 -21.63 13.80 0.03
CA ALA A 230 -22.35 14.91 0.70
C ALA A 230 -21.40 15.90 1.42
N ALA A 231 -20.31 15.37 2.01
CA ALA A 231 -19.26 16.21 2.58
C ALA A 231 -18.54 17.03 1.51
N SER A 232 -18.31 16.46 0.32
CA SER A 232 -17.59 17.13 -0.76
C SER A 232 -18.29 18.39 -1.31
N GLU A 233 -19.61 18.46 -1.18
CA GLU A 233 -20.38 19.65 -1.56
C GLU A 233 -20.10 20.83 -0.62
N LYS A 234 -19.71 20.56 0.62
CA LYS A 234 -19.47 21.56 1.67
C LYS A 234 -17.99 21.86 1.88
N ALA A 235 -17.10 20.99 1.43
CA ALA A 235 -15.66 21.09 1.59
C ALA A 235 -15.06 22.29 0.86
N ARG A 236 -14.23 23.08 1.56
CA ARG A 236 -13.70 24.37 1.08
C ARG A 236 -12.18 24.41 0.93
N LEU A 237 -11.46 23.33 1.19
CA LEU A 237 -10.05 23.29 0.81
C LEU A 237 -9.91 23.56 -0.69
N PRO A 238 -8.92 24.36 -1.12
CA PRO A 238 -8.68 24.65 -2.53
C PRO A 238 -8.47 23.38 -3.33
N LYS A 239 -9.19 23.20 -4.42
CA LYS A 239 -9.05 22.07 -5.33
C LYS A 239 -9.45 22.46 -6.76
N SER A 240 -8.78 21.87 -7.73
CA SER A 240 -9.11 22.01 -9.15
C SER A 240 -8.95 20.66 -9.83
N PHE A 241 -7.70 20.18 -9.98
CA PHE A 241 -7.42 18.89 -10.58
C PHE A 241 -8.07 17.72 -9.82
N TRP A 242 -8.10 17.79 -8.49
CA TRP A 242 -8.65 16.76 -7.61
C TRP A 242 -10.17 16.84 -7.40
N ASP A 243 -10.86 17.84 -7.94
CA ASP A 243 -12.31 18.02 -7.70
C ASP A 243 -13.10 16.82 -8.24
N TRP A 244 -13.81 16.12 -7.34
CA TRP A 244 -14.60 14.94 -7.69
C TRP A 244 -15.76 15.26 -8.63
N ARG A 245 -16.35 16.43 -8.53
CA ARG A 245 -17.57 16.82 -9.28
C ARG A 245 -17.40 16.73 -10.79
N PRO A 246 -16.41 17.39 -11.43
CA PRO A 246 -16.22 17.28 -12.87
C PRO A 246 -15.76 15.87 -13.29
N ILE A 247 -15.00 15.15 -12.45
CA ILE A 247 -14.57 13.79 -12.74
C ILE A 247 -15.77 12.85 -12.76
N LEU A 248 -16.61 12.86 -11.71
CA LEU A 248 -17.81 12.03 -11.63
C LEU A 248 -18.82 12.36 -12.74
N ALA A 249 -18.95 13.64 -13.12
CA ALA A 249 -19.79 14.04 -14.24
C ALA A 249 -19.31 13.45 -15.57
N ALA A 250 -18.01 13.45 -15.82
CA ALA A 250 -17.42 12.85 -17.03
C ALA A 250 -17.50 11.32 -17.01
N ASN A 251 -17.24 10.70 -15.84
CA ASN A 251 -17.26 9.24 -15.66
C ASN A 251 -18.64 8.61 -15.95
N LYS A 252 -19.75 9.37 -15.79
CA LYS A 252 -21.09 8.90 -16.20
C LYS A 252 -21.15 8.48 -17.65
N ASN A 253 -20.31 9.09 -18.51
CA ASN A 253 -20.22 8.82 -19.92
C ASN A 253 -18.94 8.05 -20.30
N GLY A 254 -18.21 7.45 -19.35
CA GLY A 254 -16.98 6.70 -19.59
C GLY A 254 -15.75 7.57 -19.89
N PHE A 255 -15.81 8.90 -19.64
CA PHE A 255 -14.74 9.84 -19.92
C PHE A 255 -14.15 10.47 -18.66
N TRP A 256 -13.04 11.20 -18.83
CA TRP A 256 -12.40 12.05 -17.81
C TRP A 256 -12.43 13.52 -18.26
N PRO A 257 -12.43 14.50 -17.34
CA PRO A 257 -12.44 15.92 -17.71
C PRO A 257 -11.09 16.42 -18.23
N TYR A 258 -10.06 15.59 -18.15
CA TYR A 258 -8.69 15.83 -18.64
C TYR A 258 -8.19 14.61 -19.41
N THR A 259 -7.03 14.70 -20.06
CA THR A 259 -6.41 13.56 -20.75
C THR A 259 -5.98 12.51 -19.74
N PRO A 260 -6.55 11.30 -19.77
CA PRO A 260 -6.20 10.23 -18.83
C PRO A 260 -4.94 9.49 -19.29
N SER A 261 -4.36 8.69 -18.40
CA SER A 261 -3.24 7.78 -18.72
C SER A 261 -3.74 6.54 -19.49
N THR A 262 -4.15 6.72 -20.75
CA THR A 262 -4.83 5.70 -21.57
C THR A 262 -4.14 4.35 -21.55
N ASN A 263 -2.82 4.31 -21.75
CA ASN A 263 -2.05 3.07 -21.79
C ASN A 263 -2.04 2.35 -20.43
N LEU A 264 -1.99 3.09 -19.31
CA LEU A 264 -2.14 2.48 -17.99
C LEU A 264 -3.54 1.94 -17.74
N LEU A 265 -4.57 2.54 -18.34
CA LEU A 265 -5.93 2.01 -18.27
C LEU A 265 -6.08 0.69 -19.06
N TYR A 266 -5.36 0.50 -20.16
CA TYR A 266 -5.28 -0.82 -20.81
C TYR A 266 -4.66 -1.87 -19.86
N GLY A 267 -3.56 -1.53 -19.21
CA GLY A 267 -2.95 -2.40 -18.20
C GLY A 267 -3.90 -2.70 -17.04
N LEU A 268 -4.63 -1.68 -16.56
CA LEU A 268 -5.62 -1.84 -15.49
C LEU A 268 -6.75 -2.79 -15.88
N LYS A 269 -7.28 -2.69 -17.11
CA LYS A 269 -8.28 -3.63 -17.62
C LYS A 269 -7.80 -5.08 -17.52
N VAL A 270 -6.56 -5.35 -17.91
CA VAL A 270 -5.97 -6.71 -17.83
C VAL A 270 -5.76 -7.14 -16.39
N ALA A 271 -5.23 -6.27 -15.53
CA ALA A 271 -5.00 -6.58 -14.12
C ALA A 271 -6.32 -6.90 -13.38
N LEU A 272 -7.38 -6.12 -13.64
CA LEU A 272 -8.71 -6.37 -13.06
C LEU A 272 -9.29 -7.72 -13.52
N ARG A 273 -9.14 -8.06 -14.80
CA ARG A 273 -9.53 -9.38 -15.30
C ARG A 273 -8.76 -10.51 -14.61
N MET A 274 -7.44 -10.37 -14.43
CA MET A 274 -6.62 -11.38 -13.73
C MET A 274 -7.08 -11.58 -12.29
N LEU A 275 -7.40 -10.50 -11.56
CA LEU A 275 -7.94 -10.58 -10.20
C LEU A 275 -9.33 -11.23 -10.16
N GLU A 276 -10.18 -10.96 -11.15
CA GLU A 276 -11.49 -11.59 -11.29
C GLU A 276 -11.38 -13.08 -11.60
N GLU A 277 -10.50 -13.47 -12.52
CA GLU A 277 -10.26 -14.88 -12.92
C GLU A 277 -9.68 -15.71 -11.77
N GLU A 278 -8.77 -15.17 -10.96
CA GLU A 278 -8.27 -15.82 -9.75
C GLU A 278 -9.34 -15.86 -8.64
N GLY A 279 -10.17 -14.83 -8.56
CA GLY A 279 -11.12 -14.57 -7.48
C GLY A 279 -10.44 -13.96 -6.25
N LEU A 280 -10.99 -12.84 -5.74
CA LEU A 280 -10.36 -12.05 -4.67
C LEU A 280 -10.09 -12.86 -3.40
N GLU A 281 -10.97 -13.79 -3.04
CA GLU A 281 -10.77 -14.68 -1.89
C GLU A 281 -9.53 -15.56 -2.05
N ASN A 282 -9.29 -16.08 -3.26
CA ASN A 282 -8.10 -16.87 -3.58
C ASN A 282 -6.85 -15.98 -3.59
N VAL A 283 -6.96 -14.76 -4.11
CA VAL A 283 -5.89 -13.76 -4.07
C VAL A 283 -5.48 -13.48 -2.62
N PHE A 284 -6.43 -13.26 -1.70
CA PHE A 284 -6.13 -13.02 -0.30
C PHE A 284 -5.53 -14.26 0.37
N ALA A 285 -6.07 -15.46 0.11
CA ALA A 285 -5.54 -16.71 0.64
C ALA A 285 -4.09 -16.97 0.19
N ARG A 286 -3.78 -16.73 -1.09
CA ARG A 286 -2.41 -16.83 -1.64
C ARG A 286 -1.46 -15.88 -0.93
N HIS A 287 -1.83 -14.61 -0.77
CA HIS A 287 -1.00 -13.63 -0.07
C HIS A 287 -0.77 -14.01 1.40
N GLN A 288 -1.80 -14.45 2.11
CA GLN A 288 -1.66 -14.92 3.48
C GLN A 288 -0.77 -16.16 3.60
N ARG A 289 -0.83 -17.09 2.64
CA ARG A 289 0.05 -18.26 2.59
C ARG A 289 1.51 -17.85 2.40
N HIS A 290 1.79 -16.95 1.46
CA HIS A 290 3.13 -16.40 1.23
C HIS A 290 3.65 -15.63 2.46
N ALA A 291 2.79 -14.86 3.11
CA ALA A 291 3.14 -14.15 4.34
C ALA A 291 3.50 -15.11 5.48
N ARG A 292 2.72 -16.19 5.67
CA ARG A 292 3.03 -17.23 6.69
C ARG A 292 4.36 -17.91 6.39
N ALA A 293 4.62 -18.31 5.14
CA ALA A 293 5.88 -18.92 4.73
C ALA A 293 7.07 -17.99 4.96
N THR A 294 6.93 -16.70 4.62
CA THR A 294 7.99 -15.71 4.85
C THR A 294 8.28 -15.54 6.34
N ARG A 295 7.27 -15.44 7.19
CA ARG A 295 7.46 -15.34 8.65
C ARG A 295 8.09 -16.60 9.23
N ALA A 296 7.70 -17.79 8.77
CA ALA A 296 8.32 -19.04 9.18
C ALA A 296 9.83 -19.06 8.88
N ALA A 297 10.23 -18.54 7.71
CA ALA A 297 11.65 -18.39 7.38
C ALA A 297 12.36 -17.41 8.34
N VAL A 298 11.77 -16.26 8.61
CA VAL A 298 12.33 -15.25 9.50
C VAL A 298 12.52 -15.80 10.92
N GLU A 299 11.52 -16.49 11.44
CA GLU A 299 11.57 -17.14 12.76
C GLU A 299 12.64 -18.25 12.80
N ALA A 300 12.75 -19.08 11.76
CA ALA A 300 13.78 -20.12 11.66
C ALA A 300 15.18 -19.53 11.59
N TRP A 301 15.39 -18.40 10.89
CA TRP A 301 16.67 -17.67 10.96
C TRP A 301 16.98 -17.15 12.37
N GLY A 302 15.99 -17.08 13.25
CA GLY A 302 16.11 -16.49 14.59
C GLY A 302 16.09 -14.97 14.58
N LEU A 303 15.54 -14.39 13.50
CA LEU A 303 15.26 -12.96 13.38
C LEU A 303 13.86 -12.64 13.89
N GLU A 304 13.59 -11.38 14.13
CA GLU A 304 12.33 -10.90 14.66
C GLU A 304 11.49 -10.24 13.56
N VAL A 305 10.20 -10.59 13.48
CA VAL A 305 9.22 -9.82 12.70
C VAL A 305 8.89 -8.55 13.47
N LEU A 306 8.93 -7.39 12.80
CA LEU A 306 8.75 -6.09 13.46
C LEU A 306 7.36 -5.96 14.11
N CYS A 307 6.29 -6.34 13.43
CA CYS A 307 4.93 -6.39 13.98
C CYS A 307 4.85 -7.43 15.10
N GLN A 308 4.21 -7.07 16.23
CA GLN A 308 4.17 -7.94 17.41
C GLN A 308 2.85 -8.72 17.58
N ASP A 309 1.72 -8.14 17.13
CA ASP A 309 0.44 -8.84 17.23
C ASP A 309 0.19 -9.71 15.98
N PRO A 310 0.05 -11.05 16.13
CA PRO A 310 -0.24 -11.92 14.99
C PRO A 310 -1.53 -11.58 14.23
N ARG A 311 -2.50 -10.92 14.86
CA ARG A 311 -3.74 -10.46 14.22
C ARG A 311 -3.51 -9.27 13.29
N GLU A 312 -2.37 -8.60 13.44
CA GLU A 312 -2.00 -7.38 12.72
C GLU A 312 -0.86 -7.63 11.72
N TYR A 313 -0.45 -8.89 11.52
CA TYR A 313 0.54 -9.24 10.51
C TYR A 313 0.07 -8.90 9.10
N SER A 314 0.91 -8.19 8.36
CA SER A 314 0.63 -7.88 6.96
C SER A 314 0.60 -9.12 6.06
N GLY A 315 -0.41 -9.20 5.20
CA GLY A 315 -0.47 -10.17 4.10
C GLY A 315 0.39 -9.79 2.89
N SER A 316 0.89 -8.55 2.80
CA SER A 316 1.56 -8.04 1.60
C SER A 316 3.08 -7.88 1.75
N LEU A 317 3.59 -7.83 2.97
CA LEU A 317 5.03 -7.71 3.25
C LEU A 317 5.37 -8.26 4.65
N THR A 318 6.64 -8.57 4.84
CA THR A 318 7.22 -8.88 6.15
C THR A 318 8.38 -7.92 6.42
N ALA A 319 8.28 -7.14 7.48
CA ALA A 319 9.37 -6.28 7.98
C ALA A 319 10.20 -7.07 8.99
N VAL A 320 11.49 -7.20 8.73
CA VAL A 320 12.42 -8.01 9.51
C VAL A 320 13.35 -7.10 10.30
N LEU A 321 13.32 -7.22 11.62
CA LEU A 321 14.19 -6.48 12.52
C LEU A 321 15.56 -7.16 12.62
N MET A 322 16.61 -6.41 12.33
CA MET A 322 17.98 -6.92 12.44
C MET A 322 18.51 -6.85 13.88
N PRO A 323 19.34 -7.81 14.31
CA PRO A 323 20.08 -7.70 15.57
C PRO A 323 20.94 -6.43 15.58
N GLU A 324 21.12 -5.81 16.74
CA GLU A 324 21.81 -4.51 16.88
C GLU A 324 23.24 -4.47 16.30
N ALA A 325 23.92 -5.61 16.27
CA ALA A 325 25.27 -5.74 15.72
C ALA A 325 25.34 -5.64 14.19
N PHE A 326 24.19 -5.67 13.47
CA PHE A 326 24.13 -5.73 12.03
C PHE A 326 23.26 -4.63 11.44
N ASN A 327 23.75 -4.02 10.35
CA ASN A 327 22.99 -3.00 9.61
C ASN A 327 22.18 -3.68 8.50
N ALA A 328 20.86 -3.45 8.48
CA ALA A 328 19.97 -3.98 7.46
C ALA A 328 20.31 -3.52 6.03
N ASP A 329 20.83 -2.29 5.89
CA ASP A 329 21.17 -1.74 4.57
C ASP A 329 22.42 -2.39 3.99
N ASP A 330 23.40 -2.81 4.82
CA ASP A 330 24.58 -3.57 4.37
C ASP A 330 24.18 -4.97 3.86
N VAL A 331 23.26 -5.65 4.56
CA VAL A 331 22.70 -6.93 4.10
C VAL A 331 21.98 -6.78 2.77
N ARG A 332 21.14 -5.75 2.63
CA ARG A 332 20.43 -5.43 1.38
C ARG A 332 21.40 -5.13 0.22
N ALA A 333 22.46 -4.36 0.50
CA ALA A 333 23.49 -4.05 -0.49
C ALA A 333 24.21 -5.32 -0.98
N THR A 334 24.57 -6.23 -0.05
CA THR A 334 25.16 -7.53 -0.37
C THR A 334 24.23 -8.37 -1.26
N ILE A 335 22.93 -8.42 -0.93
CA ILE A 335 21.93 -9.17 -1.71
C ILE A 335 21.78 -8.58 -3.12
N LEU A 336 21.69 -7.25 -3.24
CA LEU A 336 21.57 -6.57 -4.52
C LEU A 336 22.81 -6.81 -5.40
N GLU A 337 24.00 -6.67 -4.83
CA GLU A 337 25.26 -6.86 -5.56
C GLU A 337 25.45 -8.32 -6.03
N ARG A 338 25.14 -9.28 -5.16
CA ARG A 338 25.44 -10.70 -5.44
C ARG A 338 24.37 -11.41 -6.25
N PHE A 339 23.10 -11.01 -6.12
CA PHE A 339 21.95 -11.75 -6.66
C PHE A 339 21.04 -10.90 -7.54
N ASP A 340 21.35 -9.61 -7.77
CA ASP A 340 20.49 -8.67 -8.48
C ASP A 340 19.05 -8.68 -7.92
N MET A 341 18.93 -8.73 -6.58
CA MET A 341 17.64 -8.73 -5.88
C MET A 341 17.50 -7.51 -4.98
N SER A 342 16.41 -6.75 -5.18
CA SER A 342 16.06 -5.60 -4.35
C SER A 342 15.12 -6.00 -3.22
N LEU A 343 15.45 -5.61 -1.99
CA LEU A 343 14.58 -5.67 -0.82
C LEU A 343 14.25 -4.26 -0.32
N GLY A 344 13.11 -4.10 0.36
CA GLY A 344 12.72 -2.82 0.96
C GLY A 344 13.67 -2.38 2.06
N ALA A 345 14.04 -1.09 2.08
CA ALA A 345 14.80 -0.49 3.18
C ALA A 345 13.90 -0.21 4.39
N GLY A 346 14.46 -0.13 5.58
CA GLY A 346 13.82 0.55 6.70
C GLY A 346 13.63 2.04 6.40
N LEU A 347 12.49 2.61 6.81
CA LEU A 347 12.17 4.02 6.55
C LEU A 347 12.19 4.81 7.88
N SER A 348 12.64 6.06 7.83
CA SER A 348 12.68 6.99 8.98
C SER A 348 13.31 6.35 10.23
N LYS A 349 12.54 6.15 11.30
CA LYS A 349 12.98 5.55 12.57
C LYS A 349 13.56 4.14 12.42
N LEU A 350 13.26 3.45 11.31
CA LEU A 350 13.67 2.05 11.05
C LEU A 350 14.87 1.95 10.10
N ALA A 351 15.43 3.07 9.62
CA ALA A 351 16.58 3.09 8.71
C ALA A 351 17.76 2.33 9.32
N GLY A 352 18.38 1.44 8.55
CA GLY A 352 19.48 0.59 8.99
C GLY A 352 19.11 -0.53 9.99
N ARG A 353 17.90 -0.48 10.56
CA ARG A 353 17.42 -1.45 11.57
C ARG A 353 16.55 -2.57 10.98
N VAL A 354 15.84 -2.28 9.89
CA VAL A 354 14.85 -3.16 9.29
C VAL A 354 15.11 -3.28 7.79
N PHE A 355 14.95 -4.48 7.26
CA PHE A 355 14.69 -4.70 5.84
C PHE A 355 13.30 -5.29 5.65
N ARG A 356 12.72 -5.12 4.44
CA ARG A 356 11.37 -5.57 4.16
C ARG A 356 11.35 -6.49 2.95
N ILE A 357 10.67 -7.62 3.09
CA ILE A 357 10.40 -8.58 2.03
C ILE A 357 8.98 -8.33 1.53
N GLY A 358 8.81 -7.89 0.28
CA GLY A 358 7.51 -7.77 -0.35
C GLY A 358 7.07 -9.13 -0.90
N HIS A 359 5.80 -9.47 -0.69
CA HIS A 359 5.19 -10.68 -1.22
C HIS A 359 3.76 -10.41 -1.70
N LEU A 360 3.60 -9.33 -2.50
CA LEU A 360 2.31 -8.88 -3.01
C LEU A 360 2.28 -8.74 -4.54
N GLY A 361 1.07 -8.74 -5.09
CA GLY A 361 0.82 -8.61 -6.52
C GLY A 361 0.94 -9.95 -7.26
N ALA A 362 1.50 -9.95 -8.45
CA ALA A 362 1.79 -11.15 -9.23
C ALA A 362 2.99 -11.87 -8.63
N PHE A 363 2.73 -12.68 -7.61
CA PHE A 363 3.74 -13.35 -6.81
C PHE A 363 3.35 -14.82 -6.60
N GLU A 364 4.27 -15.72 -6.83
CA GLU A 364 4.06 -17.18 -6.80
C GLU A 364 5.04 -17.88 -5.87
N ASP A 365 4.78 -19.15 -5.56
CA ASP A 365 5.57 -19.96 -4.63
C ASP A 365 7.04 -20.03 -5.00
N LEU A 366 7.37 -20.28 -6.29
CA LEU A 366 8.76 -20.40 -6.72
C LEU A 366 9.51 -19.07 -6.63
N THR A 367 8.84 -17.96 -6.91
CA THR A 367 9.41 -16.62 -6.71
C THR A 367 9.67 -16.37 -5.22
N LEU A 368 8.78 -16.80 -4.32
CA LEU A 368 9.01 -16.71 -2.89
C LEU A 368 10.19 -17.57 -2.44
N VAL A 369 10.26 -18.83 -2.87
CA VAL A 369 11.38 -19.75 -2.55
C VAL A 369 12.71 -19.15 -3.02
N GLY A 370 12.77 -18.64 -4.27
CA GLY A 370 13.95 -17.95 -4.80
C GLY A 370 14.33 -16.70 -3.98
N THR A 371 13.33 -15.91 -3.58
CA THR A 371 13.53 -14.72 -2.74
C THR A 371 14.12 -15.09 -1.38
N LEU A 372 13.51 -16.04 -0.67
CA LEU A 372 13.97 -16.46 0.66
C LEU A 372 15.34 -17.13 0.61
N GLY A 373 15.61 -17.93 -0.45
CA GLY A 373 16.95 -18.48 -0.69
C GLY A 373 18.00 -17.38 -0.87
N GLY A 374 17.69 -16.35 -1.65
CA GLY A 374 18.57 -15.18 -1.83
C GLY A 374 18.78 -14.39 -0.55
N VAL A 375 17.73 -14.21 0.27
CA VAL A 375 17.83 -13.55 1.59
C VAL A 375 18.73 -14.38 2.52
N GLN A 376 18.51 -15.68 2.64
CA GLN A 376 19.32 -16.56 3.49
C GLN A 376 20.80 -16.56 3.09
N MET A 377 21.11 -16.64 1.79
CA MET A 377 22.47 -16.51 1.30
C MET A 377 23.08 -15.14 1.62
N GLY A 378 22.30 -14.07 1.50
CA GLY A 378 22.73 -12.70 1.84
C GLY A 378 23.04 -12.54 3.32
N LEU A 379 22.20 -13.08 4.21
CA LEU A 379 22.44 -13.09 5.66
C LEU A 379 23.75 -13.79 5.98
N ASN A 380 23.98 -14.99 5.42
CA ASN A 380 25.22 -15.76 5.59
C ASN A 380 26.45 -14.98 5.10
N LEU A 381 26.39 -14.39 3.90
CA LEU A 381 27.50 -13.61 3.32
C LEU A 381 27.80 -12.34 4.14
N SER A 382 26.80 -11.77 4.81
CA SER A 382 26.96 -10.63 5.70
C SER A 382 27.36 -11.01 7.13
N GLY A 383 27.59 -12.30 7.40
CA GLY A 383 27.98 -12.81 8.70
C GLY A 383 26.88 -12.77 9.76
N VAL A 384 25.62 -12.62 9.37
CA VAL A 384 24.48 -12.67 10.29
C VAL A 384 24.24 -14.11 10.71
N PRO A 385 24.28 -14.44 12.01
CA PRO A 385 24.07 -15.80 12.46
C PRO A 385 22.61 -16.21 12.26
N ILE A 386 22.39 -17.33 11.59
CA ILE A 386 21.08 -17.95 11.45
C ILE A 386 21.00 -19.20 12.33
N LYS A 387 19.82 -19.43 12.95
CA LYS A 387 19.63 -20.57 13.87
C LYS A 387 19.30 -21.87 13.15
N GLN A 388 18.41 -21.78 12.14
CA GLN A 388 17.92 -22.93 11.35
C GLN A 388 17.72 -22.51 9.89
N ASP A 389 17.53 -23.48 9.01
CA ASP A 389 17.23 -23.25 7.61
C ASP A 389 15.81 -22.66 7.43
N GLY A 390 15.75 -21.37 7.08
CA GLY A 390 14.49 -20.68 6.87
C GLY A 390 13.80 -21.10 5.58
N LEU A 391 14.57 -21.51 4.57
CA LEU A 391 14.01 -21.99 3.31
C LEU A 391 13.23 -23.30 3.50
N GLU A 392 13.79 -24.24 4.27
CA GLU A 392 13.10 -25.47 4.66
C GLU A 392 11.80 -25.16 5.43
N ALA A 393 11.85 -24.24 6.40
CA ALA A 393 10.69 -23.83 7.17
C ALA A 393 9.59 -23.20 6.28
N ALA A 394 9.97 -22.36 5.32
CA ALA A 394 9.02 -21.79 4.38
C ALA A 394 8.38 -22.82 3.46
N MET A 395 9.18 -23.73 2.89
CA MET A 395 8.68 -24.80 2.03
C MET A 395 7.69 -25.70 2.77
N ALA A 396 7.96 -26.04 4.03
CA ALA A 396 7.04 -26.83 4.85
C ALA A 396 5.66 -26.14 5.06
N VAL A 397 5.59 -24.81 4.97
CA VAL A 397 4.30 -24.06 4.99
C VAL A 397 3.64 -24.12 3.60
N LEU A 398 4.42 -23.92 2.53
CA LEU A 398 3.89 -23.91 1.15
C LEU A 398 3.32 -25.29 0.72
N GLU A 399 3.94 -26.37 1.16
CA GLU A 399 3.51 -27.74 0.86
C GLU A 399 2.18 -28.15 1.53
N LYS A 400 1.81 -27.46 2.61
CA LYS A 400 0.56 -27.76 3.33
C LYS A 400 -0.69 -27.05 2.78
N GLY A 401 -0.50 -26.08 1.88
CA GLY A 401 -1.58 -25.30 1.26
C GLY A 401 -1.92 -24.03 2.02
#